data_2685e4375b6e87eb4dcdf806fbdd1c18
#
_entry.id   2685e4375b6e87eb4dcdf806fbdd1c18
#
_cell.length_a   1.000
_cell.length_b   1.000
_cell.length_c   1.000
_cell.angle_alpha   90.00
_cell.angle_beta   90.00
_cell.angle_gamma   90.00
#
_symmetry.space_group_name_H-M   'P 1'
#
loop_
_entity.id
_entity.type
_entity.pdbx_description
1 polymer ?
#
loop_
_entity_poly.entity_id
_entity_poly.type
_entity_poly.pdbx_seq_one_letter_code
_entity_poly.pdbx_strand_id
1 'polypeptide(L)'
;GTILNSAGTAVGASQNNSGNTLSFTRTLTPGDYFLRLTSISPTNTNYQTPYQFNITTTLSTGDNSFASFTYYPNPVKDILHLDNISLTKASIYSLLGQLIETKSFENSTSNTLDLTNLESGIYLIVLENDLEQKTIKVIKE
;
A
#
# COMPACT_ATOMS: atom_id res chain seq x y z
N GLY A 1 2.88 -28.73 1.72
CA GLY A 1 2.02 -27.70 1.15
C GLY A 1 2.78 -26.73 0.28
N THR A 2 2.14 -26.22 -0.73
CA THR A 2 2.72 -25.25 -1.67
C THR A 2 1.68 -24.16 -1.94
N ILE A 3 2.08 -22.89 -1.88
CA ILE A 3 1.23 -21.80 -2.35
C ILE A 3 1.48 -21.58 -3.84
N LEU A 4 0.40 -21.46 -4.61
CA LEU A 4 0.43 -21.17 -6.04
C LEU A 4 -0.24 -19.81 -6.28
N ASN A 5 0.26 -19.05 -7.26
CA ASN A 5 -0.43 -17.86 -7.75
C ASN A 5 -1.60 -18.23 -8.69
N SER A 6 -2.31 -17.23 -9.21
CA SER A 6 -3.43 -17.42 -10.14
C SER A 6 -3.05 -18.16 -11.43
N ALA A 7 -1.78 -18.12 -11.84
CA ALA A 7 -1.26 -18.86 -12.99
C ALA A 7 -0.85 -20.31 -12.65
N GLY A 8 -1.04 -20.76 -11.40
CA GLY A 8 -0.65 -22.10 -10.96
C GLY A 8 0.85 -22.27 -10.68
N THR A 9 1.61 -21.17 -10.69
CA THR A 9 3.05 -21.19 -10.41
C THR A 9 3.31 -21.14 -8.91
N ALA A 10 4.28 -21.94 -8.42
CA ALA A 10 4.64 -21.97 -7.01
C ALA A 10 5.26 -20.63 -6.55
N VAL A 11 4.75 -20.10 -5.46
CA VAL A 11 5.26 -18.89 -4.79
C VAL A 11 6.10 -19.32 -3.60
N GLY A 12 7.42 -19.36 -3.82
CA GLY A 12 8.38 -19.83 -2.83
C GLY A 12 8.48 -21.37 -2.76
N ALA A 13 9.33 -21.83 -1.86
CA ALA A 13 9.59 -23.27 -1.70
C ALA A 13 8.40 -23.99 -1.06
N SER A 14 8.18 -25.23 -1.49
CA SER A 14 7.24 -26.15 -0.81
C SER A 14 7.69 -26.43 0.62
N GLN A 15 6.74 -26.54 1.51
CA GLN A 15 7.00 -26.92 2.92
C GLN A 15 6.53 -28.34 3.17
N ASN A 16 7.40 -29.11 3.79
CA ASN A 16 7.12 -30.47 4.22
C ASN A 16 7.08 -30.52 5.73
N ASN A 17 6.25 -31.36 6.28
CA ASN A 17 6.24 -31.66 7.70
C ASN A 17 6.29 -33.16 7.96
N SER A 18 6.97 -33.56 9.01
CA SER A 18 7.06 -34.96 9.46
C SER A 18 6.07 -35.31 10.58
N GLY A 19 5.21 -34.37 10.99
CA GLY A 19 4.20 -34.56 12.01
C GLY A 19 2.79 -34.33 11.50
N ASN A 20 1.85 -34.20 12.42
CA ASN A 20 0.42 -33.99 12.10
C ASN A 20 0.07 -32.52 11.79
N THR A 21 1.02 -31.62 11.85
CA THR A 21 0.79 -30.18 11.64
C THR A 21 1.77 -29.63 10.62
N LEU A 22 1.26 -28.97 9.61
CA LEU A 22 2.02 -28.17 8.66
C LEU A 22 1.80 -26.68 8.99
N SER A 23 2.87 -25.96 9.31
CA SER A 23 2.82 -24.52 9.56
C SER A 23 3.91 -23.82 8.75
N PHE A 24 3.54 -22.78 8.05
CA PHE A 24 4.49 -21.90 7.35
C PHE A 24 3.89 -20.51 7.13
N THR A 25 4.76 -19.53 7.05
CA THR A 25 4.40 -18.13 6.79
C THR A 25 4.97 -17.69 5.45
N ARG A 26 4.22 -16.90 4.69
CA ARG A 26 4.65 -16.30 3.43
C ARG A 26 4.18 -14.84 3.36
N THR A 27 5.06 -13.98 2.91
CA THR A 27 4.69 -12.64 2.48
C THR A 27 4.23 -12.73 1.02
N LEU A 28 3.02 -12.28 0.76
CA LEU A 28 2.39 -12.33 -0.56
C LEU A 28 2.01 -10.89 -0.98
N THR A 29 2.16 -10.60 -2.26
CA THR A 29 1.61 -9.38 -2.85
C THR A 29 0.09 -9.51 -3.00
N PRO A 30 -0.67 -8.42 -3.12
CA PRO A 30 -2.11 -8.51 -3.37
C PRO A 30 -2.41 -9.39 -4.60
N GLY A 31 -3.37 -10.31 -4.48
CA GLY A 31 -3.76 -11.23 -5.55
C GLY A 31 -4.44 -12.49 -5.04
N ASP A 32 -4.82 -13.35 -5.97
CA ASP A 32 -5.45 -14.64 -5.69
C ASP A 32 -4.39 -15.74 -5.60
N TYR A 33 -4.52 -16.56 -4.57
CA TYR A 33 -3.59 -17.64 -4.27
C TYR A 33 -4.32 -18.94 -3.96
N PHE A 34 -3.68 -20.06 -4.31
CA PHE A 34 -4.18 -21.39 -4.05
C PHE A 34 -3.20 -22.16 -3.15
N LEU A 35 -3.73 -22.84 -2.14
CA LEU A 35 -2.96 -23.76 -1.32
C LEU A 35 -3.09 -25.16 -1.89
N ARG A 36 -2.00 -25.72 -2.42
CA ARG A 36 -1.92 -27.11 -2.86
C ARG A 36 -1.31 -27.96 -1.75
N LEU A 37 -2.07 -28.96 -1.31
CA LEU A 37 -1.60 -29.99 -0.39
C LEU A 37 -1.38 -31.30 -1.17
N THR A 38 -0.23 -31.92 -0.96
CA THR A 38 0.11 -33.22 -1.55
C THR A 38 0.62 -34.13 -0.44
N SER A 39 0.14 -35.36 -0.42
CA SER A 39 0.71 -36.40 0.44
C SER A 39 2.01 -36.91 -0.17
N ILE A 40 3.03 -37.08 0.66
CA ILE A 40 4.36 -37.59 0.24
C ILE A 40 4.47 -39.10 0.47
N SER A 41 3.50 -39.73 1.16
CA SER A 41 3.55 -41.18 1.45
C SER A 41 2.62 -41.94 0.52
N PRO A 42 3.13 -42.68 -0.47
CA PRO A 42 2.31 -43.47 -1.37
C PRO A 42 1.70 -44.75 -0.72
N THR A 43 2.10 -45.08 0.50
CA THR A 43 1.71 -46.33 1.21
C THR A 43 0.61 -46.13 2.27
N ASN A 44 0.22 -44.91 2.54
CA ASN A 44 -0.81 -44.65 3.55
C ASN A 44 -2.19 -44.56 2.89
N THR A 45 -2.96 -45.65 2.99
CA THR A 45 -4.33 -45.76 2.45
C THR A 45 -5.39 -45.11 3.33
N ASN A 46 -5.00 -44.49 4.46
CA ASN A 46 -5.94 -43.90 5.43
C ASN A 46 -6.12 -42.38 5.12
N TYR A 47 -6.75 -42.08 4.02
CA TYR A 47 -7.08 -40.68 3.63
C TYR A 47 -8.32 -40.11 4.34
N GLN A 48 -8.83 -40.74 5.40
CA GLN A 48 -10.05 -40.29 6.06
C GLN A 48 -9.82 -39.51 7.35
N THR A 49 -8.61 -39.04 7.61
CA THR A 49 -8.39 -38.12 8.74
C THR A 49 -8.85 -36.73 8.40
N PRO A 50 -9.79 -36.13 9.14
CA PRO A 50 -10.18 -34.76 8.92
C PRO A 50 -8.98 -33.85 9.16
N TYR A 51 -8.79 -32.87 8.27
CA TYR A 51 -7.77 -31.83 8.44
C TYR A 51 -8.45 -30.49 8.68
N GLN A 52 -7.85 -29.68 9.54
CA GLN A 52 -8.28 -28.33 9.80
C GLN A 52 -7.28 -27.34 9.19
N PHE A 53 -7.79 -26.32 8.54
CA PHE A 53 -6.99 -25.18 8.12
C PHE A 53 -7.20 -24.02 9.07
N ASN A 54 -6.12 -23.43 9.51
CA ASN A 54 -6.14 -22.14 10.17
C ASN A 54 -5.29 -21.20 9.31
N ILE A 55 -5.93 -20.24 8.65
CA ILE A 55 -5.25 -19.20 7.87
C ILE A 55 -5.36 -17.92 8.68
N THR A 56 -4.22 -17.45 9.18
CA THR A 56 -4.10 -16.13 9.78
C THR A 56 -3.41 -15.20 8.80
N THR A 57 -4.07 -14.12 8.45
CA THR A 57 -3.47 -13.03 7.69
C THR A 57 -3.15 -11.89 8.65
N THR A 58 -1.88 -11.51 8.72
CA THR A 58 -1.51 -10.20 9.27
C THR A 58 -1.54 -9.22 8.11
N LEU A 59 -2.50 -8.31 8.12
CA LEU A 59 -2.46 -7.16 7.25
C LEU A 59 -1.31 -6.29 7.78
N SER A 60 -0.15 -6.36 7.11
CA SER A 60 0.85 -5.32 7.27
C SER A 60 0.25 -4.10 6.57
N THR A 61 -0.16 -3.09 7.32
CA THR A 61 -0.15 -1.74 6.77
C THR A 61 1.31 -1.52 6.39
N GLY A 62 1.61 -1.44 5.10
CA GLY A 62 2.94 -1.09 4.62
C GLY A 62 3.43 0.12 5.39
N ASP A 63 4.72 0.26 5.54
CA ASP A 63 5.31 1.43 6.22
C ASP A 63 4.55 2.66 5.74
N ASN A 64 3.80 3.30 6.68
CA ASN A 64 3.01 4.48 6.35
C ASN A 64 3.99 5.56 5.88
N SER A 65 4.11 5.71 4.57
CA SER A 65 5.05 6.66 3.96
C SER A 65 4.79 8.09 4.40
N PHE A 66 3.57 8.36 4.90
CA PHE A 66 3.18 9.64 5.47
C PHE A 66 3.35 9.72 7.01
N ALA A 67 3.99 8.76 7.67
CA ALA A 67 4.11 8.74 9.13
C ALA A 67 4.88 9.95 9.68
N SER A 68 5.94 10.38 9.00
CA SER A 68 6.77 11.53 9.36
C SER A 68 6.50 12.77 8.50
N PHE A 69 5.53 12.70 7.60
CA PHE A 69 5.18 13.78 6.69
C PHE A 69 4.75 15.04 7.43
N THR A 70 5.29 16.18 7.03
CA THR A 70 4.92 17.51 7.49
C THR A 70 4.74 18.48 6.34
N TYR A 71 3.93 19.50 6.53
CA TYR A 71 3.73 20.55 5.54
C TYR A 71 3.58 21.90 6.21
N TYR A 72 4.16 22.92 5.58
CA TYR A 72 4.16 24.29 6.10
C TYR A 72 4.49 25.33 5.03
N PRO A 73 4.13 26.60 5.28
CA PRO A 73 3.24 27.09 6.34
C PRO A 73 1.77 26.74 6.06
N ASN A 74 0.96 26.71 7.06
CA ASN A 74 -0.50 26.66 6.94
C ASN A 74 -1.13 27.51 8.05
N PRO A 75 -1.66 28.71 7.76
CA PRO A 75 -1.96 29.27 6.41
C PRO A 75 -0.73 29.57 5.56
N VAL A 76 -0.92 29.46 4.24
CA VAL A 76 0.12 29.68 3.23
C VAL A 76 -0.21 30.90 2.35
N LYS A 77 0.84 31.70 2.03
CA LYS A 77 0.71 32.82 1.08
C LYS A 77 1.08 32.37 -0.34
N ASP A 78 2.29 31.87 -0.52
CA ASP A 78 2.84 31.58 -1.84
C ASP A 78 3.23 30.11 -1.99
N ILE A 79 4.20 29.66 -1.21
CA ILE A 79 4.82 28.34 -1.37
C ILE A 79 4.50 27.46 -0.16
N LEU A 80 3.96 26.27 -0.42
CA LEU A 80 3.76 25.22 0.56
C LEU A 80 4.90 24.21 0.44
N HIS A 81 5.61 23.98 1.53
CA HIS A 81 6.64 22.95 1.66
C HIS A 81 6.02 21.63 2.10
N LEU A 82 6.51 20.53 1.53
CA LEU A 82 6.05 19.17 1.80
C LEU A 82 7.27 18.33 2.17
N ASP A 83 7.52 18.14 3.47
CA ASP A 83 8.75 17.53 3.94
C ASP A 83 8.56 16.05 4.37
N ASN A 84 9.67 15.33 4.39
CA ASN A 84 9.76 13.95 4.82
C ASN A 84 8.88 12.98 4.02
N ILE A 85 8.75 13.22 2.73
CA ILE A 85 7.94 12.41 1.81
C ILE A 85 8.54 12.41 0.42
N SER A 86 8.46 11.29 -0.28
CA SER A 86 8.66 11.20 -1.72
C SER A 86 7.29 11.17 -2.39
N LEU A 87 7.03 12.10 -3.29
CA LEU A 87 5.76 12.24 -4.00
C LEU A 87 5.93 11.97 -5.48
N THR A 88 4.92 11.39 -6.09
CA THR A 88 4.78 11.27 -7.54
C THR A 88 3.88 12.39 -8.07
N LYS A 89 2.83 12.72 -7.30
CA LYS A 89 1.83 13.70 -7.76
C LYS A 89 1.17 14.44 -6.59
N ALA A 90 0.75 15.68 -6.81
CA ALA A 90 -0.19 16.41 -5.96
C ALA A 90 -1.31 17.00 -6.82
N SER A 91 -2.55 16.82 -6.39
CA SER A 91 -3.76 17.37 -7.04
C SER A 91 -4.48 18.31 -6.09
N ILE A 92 -4.74 19.54 -6.53
CA ILE A 92 -5.35 20.60 -5.74
C ILE A 92 -6.82 20.73 -6.12
N TYR A 93 -7.69 20.68 -5.12
CA TYR A 93 -9.14 20.77 -5.28
C TYR A 93 -9.72 21.92 -4.47
N SER A 94 -10.76 22.56 -5.01
CA SER A 94 -11.62 23.42 -4.20
C SER A 94 -12.41 22.63 -3.17
N LEU A 95 -13.03 23.31 -2.19
CA LEU A 95 -13.95 22.66 -1.24
C LEU A 95 -15.15 21.98 -1.90
N LEU A 96 -15.52 22.39 -3.10
CA LEU A 96 -16.60 21.79 -3.87
C LEU A 96 -16.15 20.53 -4.65
N GLY A 97 -14.88 20.13 -4.52
CA GLY A 97 -14.33 18.97 -5.21
C GLY A 97 -13.92 19.21 -6.65
N GLN A 98 -13.90 20.47 -7.10
CA GLN A 98 -13.43 20.81 -8.44
C GLN A 98 -11.89 20.75 -8.46
N LEU A 99 -11.32 19.97 -9.38
CA LEU A 99 -9.88 19.95 -9.64
C LEU A 99 -9.44 21.31 -10.21
N ILE A 100 -8.45 21.92 -9.58
CA ILE A 100 -7.88 23.22 -9.98
C ILE A 100 -6.56 23.01 -10.71
N GLU A 101 -5.66 22.22 -10.12
CA GLU A 101 -4.33 22.00 -10.65
C GLU A 101 -3.79 20.64 -10.26
N THR A 102 -2.89 20.10 -11.07
CA THR A 102 -2.13 18.89 -10.76
C THR A 102 -0.66 19.13 -11.03
N LYS A 103 0.19 18.78 -10.06
CA LYS A 103 1.65 18.86 -10.18
C LYS A 103 2.25 17.47 -10.09
N SER A 104 3.14 17.12 -11.06
CA SER A 104 3.99 15.93 -11.00
C SER A 104 5.31 16.27 -10.29
N PHE A 105 5.81 15.31 -9.50
CA PHE A 105 7.10 15.37 -8.80
C PHE A 105 8.12 14.39 -9.38
N GLU A 106 7.79 13.70 -10.46
CA GLU A 106 8.74 12.83 -11.15
C GLU A 106 10.01 13.63 -11.51
N ASN A 107 11.15 13.15 -11.03
CA ASN A 107 12.45 13.81 -11.17
C ASN A 107 12.58 15.18 -10.47
N SER A 108 11.73 15.51 -9.54
CA SER A 108 11.84 16.76 -8.76
C SER A 108 12.79 16.57 -7.58
N THR A 109 13.67 17.53 -7.38
CA THR A 109 14.57 17.56 -6.20
C THR A 109 13.96 18.29 -5.01
N SER A 110 12.79 18.93 -5.18
CA SER A 110 12.10 19.64 -4.12
C SER A 110 10.59 19.35 -4.13
N ASN A 111 10.04 19.11 -2.96
CA ASN A 111 8.62 18.91 -2.76
C ASN A 111 7.98 20.20 -2.28
N THR A 112 7.72 21.10 -3.22
CA THR A 112 7.02 22.38 -2.94
C THR A 112 5.84 22.55 -3.89
N LEU A 113 4.77 23.18 -3.42
CA LEU A 113 3.64 23.61 -4.24
C LEU A 113 3.62 25.14 -4.28
N ASP A 114 3.64 25.69 -5.47
CA ASP A 114 3.41 27.10 -5.70
C ASP A 114 1.90 27.35 -5.76
N LEU A 115 1.39 28.10 -4.81
CA LEU A 115 -0.02 28.44 -4.65
C LEU A 115 -0.29 29.93 -4.92
N THR A 116 0.70 30.66 -5.45
CA THR A 116 0.66 32.12 -5.66
C THR A 116 -0.56 32.55 -6.49
N ASN A 117 -0.93 31.75 -7.49
CA ASN A 117 -2.03 32.06 -8.41
C ASN A 117 -3.42 31.66 -7.87
N LEU A 118 -3.49 31.08 -6.69
CA LEU A 118 -4.77 30.72 -6.08
C LEU A 118 -5.33 31.88 -5.26
N GLU A 119 -6.64 32.05 -5.32
CA GLU A 119 -7.35 32.99 -4.46
C GLU A 119 -7.31 32.56 -2.99
N SER A 120 -7.47 33.51 -2.07
CA SER A 120 -7.59 33.22 -0.64
C SER A 120 -8.77 32.29 -0.41
N GLY A 121 -8.55 31.20 0.34
CA GLY A 121 -9.58 30.20 0.56
C GLY A 121 -9.05 28.91 1.16
N ILE A 122 -9.92 27.91 1.23
CA ILE A 122 -9.59 26.57 1.72
C ILE A 122 -9.50 25.61 0.54
N TYR A 123 -8.43 24.85 0.49
CA TYR A 123 -8.16 23.86 -0.54
C TYR A 123 -7.92 22.49 0.06
N LEU A 124 -8.30 21.44 -0.68
CA LEU A 124 -7.96 20.06 -0.39
C LEU A 124 -6.87 19.64 -1.38
N ILE A 125 -5.74 19.18 -0.85
CA ILE A 125 -4.63 18.73 -1.67
C ILE A 125 -4.47 17.23 -1.46
N VAL A 126 -4.61 16.47 -2.52
CA VAL A 126 -4.38 15.02 -2.55
C VAL A 126 -2.93 14.80 -2.98
N LEU A 127 -2.15 14.24 -2.09
CA LEU A 127 -0.75 13.86 -2.28
C LEU A 127 -0.68 12.38 -2.59
N GLU A 128 0.04 11.99 -3.61
CA GLU A 128 0.16 10.60 -4.05
C GLU A 128 1.64 10.22 -4.17
N ASN A 129 1.94 9.00 -3.79
CA ASN A 129 3.19 8.31 -4.09
C ASN A 129 2.89 6.91 -4.65
N ASP A 130 3.90 6.08 -4.88
CA ASP A 130 3.75 4.76 -5.49
C ASP A 130 2.96 3.77 -4.61
N LEU A 131 2.78 4.05 -3.32
CA LEU A 131 2.22 3.13 -2.34
C LEU A 131 0.83 3.56 -1.85
N GLU A 132 0.62 4.85 -1.65
CA GLU A 132 -0.56 5.37 -0.97
C GLU A 132 -0.85 6.83 -1.33
N GLN A 133 -1.99 7.32 -0.88
CA GLN A 133 -2.38 8.72 -1.02
C GLN A 133 -2.80 9.32 0.32
N LYS A 134 -2.61 10.63 0.47
CA LYS A 134 -3.04 11.41 1.64
C LYS A 134 -3.66 12.73 1.22
N THR A 135 -4.80 13.04 1.82
CA THR A 135 -5.44 14.36 1.64
C THR A 135 -5.08 15.27 2.80
N ILE A 136 -4.65 16.49 2.48
CA ILE A 136 -4.41 17.56 3.46
C ILE A 136 -5.33 18.74 3.17
N LYS A 137 -5.67 19.47 4.24
CA LYS A 137 -6.42 20.74 4.17
C LYS A 137 -5.42 21.91 4.29
N VAL A 138 -5.45 22.81 3.32
CA VAL A 138 -4.59 23.99 3.27
C VAL A 138 -5.44 25.26 3.26
N ILE A 139 -5.02 26.26 4.02
CA ILE A 139 -5.62 27.58 4.05
C ILE A 139 -4.69 28.52 3.29
N LYS A 140 -5.18 29.08 2.18
CA LYS A 140 -4.49 30.10 1.36
C LYS A 140 -4.91 31.50 1.83
N GLU A 141 -3.94 32.34 2.11
CA GLU A 141 -4.11 33.78 2.43
C GLU A 141 -3.82 34.68 1.23
#